data_35147112a5c92e10a287394a708192e0
#
_entry.id   35147112a5c92e10a287394a708192e0
#
_cell.length_a   1.000
_cell.length_b   1.000
_cell.length_c   1.000
_cell.angle_alpha   90.00
_cell.angle_beta   90.00
_cell.angle_gamma   90.00
#
_symmetry.space_group_name_H-M   'P 1'
#
loop_
_entity.id
_entity.type
_entity.pdbx_description
1 polymer ?
#
loop_
_entity_poly.entity_id
_entity_poly.type
_entity_poly.pdbx_seq_one_letter_code
_entity_poly.pdbx_strand_id
1 'polypeptide(L)'
;MKKTLLNKFFSFSIGGYISILIGLISVPITTRMLTPEQYGIASIISLIVNILMLIVSLGLDQGFVRFFYEEKEEARGKLLFNCLYYPIFILFVIILGIIFFNKNISEFILKKQEFYIALILIAMLIFTLANRFSTLVIRMEQKAKLFSFFTVLTQVLNFLFILLFFKIYKDNYKTIVLATLFSTMITTILSVIIEKKIWSFKGESNFTKRELLKFSLPLSLTMALTWIFQSSDKIIIKIFTGMYEVGIYSAAFKIIALISIIQNGFTTFWAPVAYEKYSKNPSETLFFEKVFEYVSLFFLVLGAFILMSKNLIILLLGETYVEASKVMPMLVFIPIMYTISETTMLVIGFKKQTKYFLIISITVALLNIIGNLILVPVLGAKGAAISSGCVYIVFFAMRTYYSMKLINFKFKLKKLYLILVFMLLYALYLTFYNNFLYTIVFGIILEILIFIVYLSTIKEMYFKFIKKREI
;
A
#
# COMPACT_ATOMS: atom_id res chain seq x y z
N MET A 1 0.04 17.00 -28.26
CA MET A 1 -0.69 15.97 -27.49
C MET A 1 0.19 15.24 -26.45
N LYS A 2 1.35 14.65 -26.81
CA LYS A 2 2.25 13.94 -25.83
C LYS A 2 2.73 14.81 -24.67
N LYS A 3 3.12 16.07 -24.92
CA LYS A 3 3.60 17.01 -23.88
C LYS A 3 2.52 17.37 -22.85
N THR A 4 1.26 17.46 -23.27
CA THR A 4 0.10 17.77 -22.41
C THR A 4 -0.27 16.59 -21.49
N LEU A 5 -0.17 15.35 -21.99
CA LEU A 5 -0.42 14.13 -21.22
C LEU A 5 0.66 13.91 -20.15
N LEU A 6 1.94 14.11 -20.50
CA LEU A 6 3.06 14.05 -19.56
C LEU A 6 2.92 15.10 -18.45
N ASN A 7 2.57 16.35 -18.80
CA ASN A 7 2.35 17.40 -17.81
C ASN A 7 1.19 17.09 -16.87
N LYS A 8 0.09 16.52 -17.37
CA LYS A 8 -1.01 16.06 -16.53
C LYS A 8 -0.57 14.93 -15.58
N PHE A 9 0.15 13.93 -16.12
CA PHE A 9 0.69 12.83 -15.30
C PHE A 9 1.56 13.35 -14.15
N PHE A 10 2.55 14.19 -14.45
CA PHE A 10 3.39 14.80 -13.42
C PHE A 10 2.58 15.62 -12.43
N SER A 11 1.57 16.36 -12.89
CA SER A 11 0.72 17.17 -12.01
C SER A 11 -0.13 16.33 -11.06
N PHE A 12 -0.58 15.13 -11.44
CA PHE A 12 -1.28 14.19 -10.54
C PHE A 12 -0.34 13.48 -9.58
N SER A 13 0.90 13.17 -10.04
CA SER A 13 1.86 12.36 -9.27
C SER A 13 2.64 13.17 -8.24
N ILE A 14 2.89 14.47 -8.52
CA ILE A 14 3.73 15.32 -7.67
C ILE A 14 3.20 15.43 -6.23
N GLY A 15 1.88 15.50 -6.08
CA GLY A 15 1.23 15.50 -4.76
C GLY A 15 1.53 14.25 -3.96
N GLY A 16 1.52 13.08 -4.60
CA GLY A 16 1.90 11.81 -4.00
C GLY A 16 3.37 11.80 -3.55
N TYR A 17 4.29 12.23 -4.40
CA TYR A 17 5.72 12.28 -4.05
C TYR A 17 6.00 13.23 -2.87
N ILE A 18 5.42 14.43 -2.87
CA ILE A 18 5.56 15.37 -1.75
C ILE A 18 4.98 14.78 -0.47
N SER A 19 3.81 14.14 -0.54
CA SER A 19 3.18 13.49 0.62
C SER A 19 4.05 12.41 1.24
N ILE A 20 4.80 11.69 0.44
CA ILE A 20 5.74 10.67 0.90
C ILE A 20 6.95 11.31 1.58
N LEU A 21 7.50 12.41 1.02
CA LEU A 21 8.57 13.17 1.67
C LEU A 21 8.14 13.71 3.05
N ILE A 22 6.89 14.19 3.15
CA ILE A 22 6.32 14.58 4.45
C ILE A 22 6.23 13.38 5.39
N GLY A 23 5.83 12.22 4.87
CA GLY A 23 5.79 10.96 5.61
C GLY A 23 7.17 10.55 6.15
N LEU A 24 8.24 10.72 5.36
CA LEU A 24 9.63 10.47 5.77
C LEU A 24 10.04 11.29 6.99
N ILE A 25 9.55 12.52 7.12
CA ILE A 25 9.81 13.40 8.26
C ILE A 25 8.86 13.09 9.42
N SER A 26 7.59 12.82 9.10
CA SER A 26 6.55 12.58 10.10
C SER A 26 6.77 11.29 10.90
N VAL A 27 7.23 10.20 10.26
CA VAL A 27 7.42 8.91 10.94
C VAL A 27 8.47 8.98 12.04
N PRO A 28 9.71 9.49 11.80
CA PRO A 28 10.70 9.67 12.85
C PRO A 28 10.22 10.53 14.02
N ILE A 29 9.53 11.62 13.73
CA ILE A 29 9.01 12.53 14.75
C ILE A 29 7.92 11.82 15.59
N THR A 30 6.97 11.20 14.93
CA THR A 30 5.85 10.52 15.61
C THR A 30 6.33 9.36 16.49
N THR A 31 7.33 8.60 16.04
CA THR A 31 7.88 7.47 16.82
C THR A 31 8.77 7.91 17.99
N ARG A 32 9.31 9.13 17.97
CA ARG A 32 9.97 9.73 19.13
C ARG A 32 9.00 10.34 20.14
N MET A 33 7.80 10.68 19.69
CA MET A 33 6.73 11.25 20.51
C MET A 33 5.87 10.21 21.21
N LEU A 34 5.66 9.06 20.58
CA LEU A 34 4.72 8.03 21.04
C LEU A 34 5.42 6.71 21.28
N THR A 35 5.05 6.04 22.37
CA THR A 35 5.46 4.66 22.63
C THR A 35 4.88 3.70 21.57
N PRO A 36 5.52 2.54 21.34
CA PRO A 36 5.02 1.52 20.42
C PRO A 36 3.58 1.09 20.74
N GLU A 37 3.21 1.01 22.00
CA GLU A 37 1.84 0.65 22.41
C GLU A 37 0.81 1.67 21.92
N GLN A 38 1.05 2.96 22.15
CA GLN A 38 0.14 4.03 21.71
C GLN A 38 0.06 4.13 20.19
N TYR A 39 1.19 3.93 19.51
CA TYR A 39 1.25 3.87 18.06
C TYR A 39 0.52 2.64 17.50
N GLY A 40 0.62 1.50 18.19
CA GLY A 40 -0.10 0.26 17.89
C GLY A 40 -1.61 0.44 17.96
N ILE A 41 -2.10 1.08 19.03
CA ILE A 41 -3.53 1.41 19.22
C ILE A 41 -4.03 2.28 18.04
N ALA A 42 -3.32 3.35 17.71
CA ALA A 42 -3.67 4.22 16.57
C ALA A 42 -3.67 3.45 15.24
N SER A 43 -2.74 2.52 15.06
CA SER A 43 -2.65 1.66 13.87
C SER A 43 -3.84 0.69 13.77
N ILE A 44 -4.30 0.12 14.86
CA ILE A 44 -5.48 -0.76 14.89
C ILE A 44 -6.76 0.04 14.62
N ILE A 45 -6.91 1.23 15.20
CA ILE A 45 -8.06 2.11 14.91
C ILE A 45 -8.11 2.43 13.41
N SER A 46 -6.98 2.83 12.82
CA SER A 46 -6.90 3.09 11.38
C SER A 46 -7.22 1.85 10.53
N LEU A 47 -6.77 0.68 10.98
CA LEU A 47 -7.05 -0.60 10.35
C LEU A 47 -8.56 -0.90 10.36
N ILE A 48 -9.23 -0.75 11.50
CA ILE A 48 -10.68 -0.97 11.65
C ILE A 48 -11.46 -0.03 10.72
N VAL A 49 -11.10 1.26 10.69
CA VAL A 49 -11.72 2.23 9.78
C VAL A 49 -11.56 1.79 8.31
N ASN A 50 -10.38 1.34 7.91
CA ASN A 50 -10.15 0.88 6.54
C ASN A 50 -10.94 -0.38 6.18
N ILE A 51 -11.06 -1.35 7.10
CA ILE A 51 -11.90 -2.56 6.90
C ILE A 51 -13.37 -2.16 6.73
N LEU A 52 -13.87 -1.35 7.65
CA LEU A 52 -15.26 -0.91 7.60
C LEU A 52 -15.56 -0.09 6.34
N MET A 53 -14.59 0.71 5.86
CA MET A 53 -14.72 1.46 4.62
C MET A 53 -14.83 0.59 3.37
N LEU A 54 -14.20 -0.60 3.34
CA LEU A 54 -14.41 -1.56 2.24
C LEU A 54 -15.85 -2.05 2.20
N ILE A 55 -16.41 -2.34 3.39
CA ILE A 55 -17.81 -2.78 3.51
C ILE A 55 -18.76 -1.63 3.17
N VAL A 56 -18.52 -0.43 3.72
CA VAL A 56 -19.34 0.75 3.49
C VAL A 56 -19.37 1.13 2.01
N SER A 57 -18.22 1.18 1.34
CA SER A 57 -18.13 1.67 -0.04
C SER A 57 -18.76 0.74 -1.07
N LEU A 58 -18.87 -0.58 -0.79
CA LEU A 58 -19.34 -1.62 -1.75
C LEU A 58 -18.70 -1.50 -3.15
N GLY A 59 -17.52 -0.86 -3.26
CA GLY A 59 -16.87 -0.59 -4.55
C GLY A 59 -17.56 0.49 -5.40
N LEU A 60 -18.57 1.20 -4.86
CA LEU A 60 -19.31 2.24 -5.61
C LEU A 60 -18.45 3.45 -5.97
N ASP A 61 -17.30 3.62 -5.31
CA ASP A 61 -16.23 4.50 -5.74
C ASP A 61 -15.69 4.12 -7.13
N GLN A 62 -15.53 2.82 -7.43
CA GLN A 62 -15.13 2.33 -8.75
C GLN A 62 -16.26 2.46 -9.77
N GLY A 63 -17.50 2.24 -9.33
CA GLY A 63 -18.68 2.53 -10.15
C GLY A 63 -18.74 4.01 -10.56
N PHE A 64 -18.54 4.95 -9.62
CA PHE A 64 -18.48 6.37 -9.92
C PHE A 64 -17.40 6.70 -10.97
N VAL A 65 -16.20 6.16 -10.81
CA VAL A 65 -15.09 6.33 -11.77
C VAL A 65 -15.46 5.81 -13.16
N ARG A 66 -16.09 4.62 -13.23
CA ARG A 66 -16.43 3.96 -14.49
C ARG A 66 -17.47 4.73 -15.29
N PHE A 67 -18.52 5.21 -14.63
CA PHE A 67 -19.67 5.81 -15.29
C PHE A 67 -19.60 7.34 -15.40
N PHE A 68 -18.62 8.00 -14.77
CA PHE A 68 -18.51 9.46 -14.71
C PHE A 68 -18.51 10.17 -16.09
N TYR A 69 -17.77 9.61 -17.06
CA TYR A 69 -17.68 10.19 -18.41
C TYR A 69 -18.76 9.71 -19.36
N GLU A 70 -19.53 8.69 -18.99
CA GLU A 70 -20.71 8.25 -19.71
C GLU A 70 -21.95 9.06 -19.30
N GLU A 71 -21.88 9.76 -18.16
CA GLU A 71 -22.93 10.62 -17.66
C GLU A 71 -22.77 12.06 -18.18
N LYS A 72 -23.92 12.72 -18.45
CA LYS A 72 -23.94 14.13 -18.83
C LYS A 72 -23.39 14.99 -17.69
N GLU A 73 -22.69 16.08 -18.02
CA GLU A 73 -22.04 16.94 -17.02
C GLU A 73 -23.02 17.48 -15.96
N GLU A 74 -24.24 17.84 -16.40
CA GLU A 74 -25.31 18.36 -15.53
C GLU A 74 -25.86 17.31 -14.58
N ALA A 75 -25.74 16.02 -14.93
CA ALA A 75 -26.25 14.88 -14.17
C ALA A 75 -25.18 14.20 -13.28
N ARG A 76 -23.91 14.60 -13.35
CA ARG A 76 -22.83 14.03 -12.54
C ARG A 76 -23.07 14.15 -11.04
N GLY A 77 -23.76 15.21 -10.59
CA GLY A 77 -24.19 15.36 -9.20
C GLY A 77 -25.19 14.27 -8.78
N LYS A 78 -26.13 13.92 -9.67
CA LYS A 78 -27.08 12.83 -9.41
C LYS A 78 -26.42 11.46 -9.45
N LEU A 79 -25.45 11.25 -10.35
CA LEU A 79 -24.62 10.04 -10.36
C LEU A 79 -23.88 9.87 -9.02
N LEU A 80 -23.29 10.95 -8.50
CA LEU A 80 -22.64 10.94 -7.17
C LEU A 80 -23.63 10.54 -6.08
N PHE A 81 -24.83 11.12 -6.07
CA PHE A 81 -25.88 10.76 -5.12
C PHE A 81 -26.25 9.27 -5.21
N ASN A 82 -26.43 8.76 -6.44
CA ASN A 82 -26.79 7.36 -6.66
C ASN A 82 -25.66 6.41 -6.18
N CYS A 83 -24.39 6.79 -6.33
CA CYS A 83 -23.25 6.05 -5.81
C CYS A 83 -23.13 6.15 -4.28
N LEU A 84 -23.55 7.23 -3.65
CA LEU A 84 -23.52 7.43 -2.20
C LEU A 84 -24.69 6.76 -1.46
N TYR A 85 -25.78 6.45 -2.15
CA TYR A 85 -27.02 5.98 -1.52
C TYR A 85 -26.82 4.73 -0.65
N TYR A 86 -26.26 3.65 -1.20
CA TYR A 86 -25.99 2.42 -0.43
C TYR A 86 -24.86 2.60 0.59
N PRO A 87 -23.73 3.25 0.29
CA PRO A 87 -22.72 3.57 1.27
C PRO A 87 -23.25 4.32 2.50
N ILE A 88 -24.09 5.33 2.32
CA ILE A 88 -24.68 6.07 3.45
C ILE A 88 -25.63 5.17 4.26
N PHE A 89 -26.43 4.32 3.61
CA PHE A 89 -27.29 3.37 4.30
C PHE A 89 -26.49 2.36 5.13
N ILE A 90 -25.43 1.76 4.55
CA ILE A 90 -24.59 0.81 5.27
C ILE A 90 -23.80 1.50 6.39
N LEU A 91 -23.31 2.72 6.14
CA LEU A 91 -22.65 3.52 7.17
C LEU A 91 -23.59 3.74 8.36
N PHE A 92 -24.85 4.06 8.12
CA PHE A 92 -25.87 4.22 9.18
C PHE A 92 -26.03 2.91 9.99
N VAL A 93 -26.15 1.76 9.33
CA VAL A 93 -26.24 0.47 10.01
C VAL A 93 -24.98 0.17 10.82
N ILE A 94 -23.79 0.46 10.28
CA ILE A 94 -22.52 0.29 10.99
C ILE A 94 -22.42 1.23 12.19
N ILE A 95 -22.89 2.47 12.09
CA ILE A 95 -22.94 3.42 13.21
C ILE A 95 -23.80 2.86 14.34
N LEU A 96 -25.00 2.34 14.03
CA LEU A 96 -25.85 1.69 15.02
C LEU A 96 -25.12 0.49 15.67
N GLY A 97 -24.44 -0.32 14.88
CA GLY A 97 -23.61 -1.42 15.37
C GLY A 97 -22.47 -0.96 16.30
N ILE A 98 -21.76 0.11 15.93
CA ILE A 98 -20.69 0.68 16.76
C ILE A 98 -21.24 1.20 18.09
N ILE A 99 -22.39 1.84 18.09
CA ILE A 99 -23.06 2.34 19.30
C ILE A 99 -23.48 1.16 20.19
N PHE A 100 -24.11 0.13 19.61
CA PHE A 100 -24.57 -1.04 20.33
C PHE A 100 -23.44 -1.84 20.95
N PHE A 101 -22.38 -2.11 20.18
CA PHE A 101 -21.21 -2.88 20.60
C PHE A 101 -20.06 -2.01 21.13
N ASN A 102 -20.32 -0.75 21.53
CA ASN A 102 -19.27 0.19 21.94
C ASN A 102 -18.35 -0.35 23.03
N LYS A 103 -18.90 -1.04 24.02
CA LYS A 103 -18.15 -1.64 25.13
C LYS A 103 -17.18 -2.71 24.62
N ASN A 104 -17.66 -3.63 23.79
CA ASN A 104 -16.84 -4.71 23.22
C ASN A 104 -15.73 -4.18 22.29
N ILE A 105 -16.06 -3.17 21.46
CA ILE A 105 -15.09 -2.53 20.56
C ILE A 105 -14.01 -1.81 21.37
N SER A 106 -14.42 -1.04 22.40
CA SER A 106 -13.49 -0.31 23.23
C SER A 106 -12.60 -1.27 24.05
N GLU A 107 -13.16 -2.32 24.63
CA GLU A 107 -12.41 -3.35 25.35
C GLU A 107 -11.45 -4.10 24.42
N PHE A 108 -11.87 -4.42 23.18
CA PHE A 108 -11.00 -5.00 22.18
C PHE A 108 -9.80 -4.09 21.85
N ILE A 109 -9.99 -2.76 21.73
CA ILE A 109 -8.93 -1.83 21.35
C ILE A 109 -8.07 -1.44 22.55
N LEU A 110 -8.68 -1.05 23.68
CA LEU A 110 -7.99 -0.42 24.82
C LEU A 110 -7.88 -1.30 26.05
N LYS A 111 -8.52 -2.48 26.08
CA LYS A 111 -8.75 -3.27 27.31
C LYS A 111 -9.47 -2.50 28.42
N LYS A 112 -10.20 -1.44 28.02
CA LYS A 112 -11.01 -0.58 28.91
C LYS A 112 -12.31 -0.20 28.18
N GLN A 113 -13.37 0.07 28.94
CA GLN A 113 -14.65 0.49 28.38
C GLN A 113 -14.72 2.02 28.32
N GLU A 114 -14.46 2.60 27.15
CA GLU A 114 -14.50 4.03 26.89
C GLU A 114 -15.41 4.33 25.69
N PHE A 115 -16.55 4.96 25.90
CA PHE A 115 -17.48 5.35 24.82
C PHE A 115 -16.86 6.30 23.78
N TYR A 116 -15.84 7.05 24.18
CA TYR A 116 -15.15 8.00 23.33
C TYR A 116 -14.56 7.36 22.06
N ILE A 117 -14.12 6.10 22.12
CA ILE A 117 -13.63 5.37 20.92
C ILE A 117 -14.72 5.19 19.87
N ALA A 118 -15.95 4.89 20.29
CA ALA A 118 -17.07 4.77 19.35
C ALA A 118 -17.32 6.08 18.62
N LEU A 119 -17.29 7.23 19.33
CA LEU A 119 -17.45 8.55 18.69
C LEU A 119 -16.34 8.85 17.69
N ILE A 120 -15.09 8.55 18.02
CA ILE A 120 -13.96 8.73 17.10
C ILE A 120 -14.12 7.86 15.85
N LEU A 121 -14.44 6.57 16.00
CA LEU A 121 -14.64 5.65 14.88
C LEU A 121 -15.76 6.13 13.96
N ILE A 122 -16.88 6.57 14.52
CA ILE A 122 -18.02 7.11 13.75
C ILE A 122 -17.59 8.35 12.97
N ALA A 123 -16.93 9.31 13.63
CA ALA A 123 -16.47 10.53 12.96
C ALA A 123 -15.44 10.21 11.85
N MET A 124 -14.49 9.32 12.12
CA MET A 124 -13.52 8.88 11.11
C MET A 124 -14.20 8.22 9.92
N LEU A 125 -15.20 7.36 10.12
CA LEU A 125 -15.92 6.70 9.02
C LEU A 125 -16.68 7.71 8.16
N ILE A 126 -17.40 8.66 8.77
CA ILE A 126 -18.14 9.70 8.05
C ILE A 126 -17.20 10.52 7.17
N PHE A 127 -16.15 11.07 7.77
CA PHE A 127 -15.23 11.93 7.02
C PHE A 127 -14.36 11.16 6.03
N THR A 128 -13.99 9.89 6.31
CA THR A 128 -13.26 9.06 5.34
C THR A 128 -14.13 8.73 4.12
N LEU A 129 -15.43 8.41 4.30
CA LEU A 129 -16.34 8.19 3.19
C LEU A 129 -16.49 9.46 2.34
N ALA A 130 -16.75 10.59 2.97
CA ALA A 130 -16.89 11.86 2.29
C ALA A 130 -15.59 12.28 1.57
N ASN A 131 -14.44 12.10 2.21
CA ASN A 131 -13.12 12.37 1.61
C ASN A 131 -12.85 11.49 0.40
N ARG A 132 -13.19 10.21 0.47
CA ARG A 132 -13.02 9.27 -0.65
C ARG A 132 -13.75 9.77 -1.91
N PHE A 133 -15.01 10.14 -1.78
CA PHE A 133 -15.78 10.63 -2.93
C PHE A 133 -15.39 12.06 -3.35
N SER A 134 -15.05 12.95 -2.43
CA SER A 134 -14.63 14.31 -2.79
C SER A 134 -13.32 14.35 -3.56
N THR A 135 -12.34 13.53 -3.17
CA THR A 135 -11.08 13.37 -3.93
C THR A 135 -11.30 12.72 -5.28
N LEU A 136 -12.23 11.76 -5.38
CA LEU A 136 -12.63 11.17 -6.66
C LEU A 136 -13.27 12.20 -7.61
N VAL A 137 -14.16 13.05 -7.13
CA VAL A 137 -14.78 14.13 -7.92
C VAL A 137 -13.68 15.00 -8.54
N ILE A 138 -12.74 15.51 -7.73
CA ILE A 138 -11.63 16.35 -8.21
C ILE A 138 -10.79 15.61 -9.27
N ARG A 139 -10.53 14.31 -9.05
CA ARG A 139 -9.76 13.48 -9.98
C ARG A 139 -10.50 13.27 -11.30
N MET A 140 -11.80 13.00 -11.26
CA MET A 140 -12.63 12.77 -12.44
C MET A 140 -12.88 14.04 -13.23
N GLU A 141 -12.94 15.20 -12.58
CA GLU A 141 -12.92 16.53 -13.21
C GLU A 141 -11.55 16.88 -13.84
N GLN A 142 -10.57 15.96 -13.77
CA GLN A 142 -9.20 16.15 -14.29
C GLN A 142 -8.47 17.39 -13.74
N LYS A 143 -8.83 17.85 -12.54
CA LYS A 143 -8.22 18.98 -11.84
C LYS A 143 -6.93 18.54 -11.12
N ALA A 144 -5.91 18.13 -11.89
CA ALA A 144 -4.69 17.51 -11.39
C ALA A 144 -3.96 18.33 -10.31
N LYS A 145 -3.85 19.66 -10.51
CA LYS A 145 -3.20 20.55 -9.53
C LYS A 145 -3.98 20.59 -8.21
N LEU A 146 -5.30 20.64 -8.29
CA LEU A 146 -6.17 20.66 -7.11
C LEU A 146 -6.12 19.33 -6.36
N PHE A 147 -6.12 18.21 -7.08
CA PHE A 147 -5.94 16.88 -6.50
C PHE A 147 -4.61 16.77 -5.74
N SER A 148 -3.49 17.17 -6.37
CA SER A 148 -2.18 17.18 -5.73
C SER A 148 -2.13 18.13 -4.53
N PHE A 149 -2.74 19.32 -4.63
CA PHE A 149 -2.84 20.27 -3.53
C PHE A 149 -3.54 19.65 -2.31
N PHE A 150 -4.72 19.03 -2.48
CA PHE A 150 -5.43 18.38 -1.37
C PHE A 150 -4.67 17.19 -0.80
N THR A 151 -3.98 16.42 -1.64
CA THR A 151 -3.15 15.31 -1.17
C THR A 151 -2.03 15.81 -0.26
N VAL A 152 -1.32 16.86 -0.65
CA VAL A 152 -0.26 17.49 0.16
C VAL A 152 -0.85 18.16 1.39
N LEU A 153 -1.93 18.93 1.23
CA LEU A 153 -2.59 19.65 2.34
C LEU A 153 -3.01 18.67 3.45
N THR A 154 -3.60 17.53 3.09
CA THR A 154 -3.99 16.50 4.07
C THR A 154 -2.78 16.03 4.88
N GLN A 155 -1.65 15.78 4.24
CA GLN A 155 -0.43 15.33 4.92
C GLN A 155 0.21 16.41 5.78
N VAL A 156 0.25 17.65 5.28
CA VAL A 156 0.76 18.80 6.06
C VAL A 156 -0.10 19.04 7.29
N LEU A 157 -1.43 19.09 7.12
CA LEU A 157 -2.35 19.25 8.24
C LEU A 157 -2.25 18.10 9.23
N ASN A 158 -2.14 16.86 8.76
CA ASN A 158 -1.96 15.70 9.62
C ASN A 158 -0.69 15.84 10.47
N PHE A 159 0.42 16.22 9.86
CA PHE A 159 1.68 16.44 10.56
C PHE A 159 1.58 17.59 11.59
N LEU A 160 1.00 18.72 11.20
CA LEU A 160 0.81 19.88 12.11
C LEU A 160 -0.11 19.53 13.27
N PHE A 161 -1.20 18.80 13.02
CA PHE A 161 -2.10 18.34 14.09
C PHE A 161 -1.46 17.29 14.99
N ILE A 162 -0.56 16.43 14.50
CA ILE A 162 0.22 15.54 15.35
C ILE A 162 1.04 16.37 16.35
N LEU A 163 1.74 17.41 15.89
CA LEU A 163 2.51 18.30 16.76
C LEU A 163 1.62 19.03 17.77
N LEU A 164 0.47 19.54 17.32
CA LEU A 164 -0.48 20.24 18.18
C LEU A 164 -1.08 19.31 19.24
N PHE A 165 -1.61 18.16 18.85
CA PHE A 165 -2.26 17.22 19.75
C PHE A 165 -1.26 16.54 20.70
N PHE A 166 -0.01 16.40 20.30
CA PHE A 166 1.03 15.92 21.20
C PHE A 166 1.24 16.86 22.40
N LYS A 167 1.15 18.17 22.20
CA LYS A 167 1.22 19.14 23.30
C LYS A 167 0.08 18.95 24.31
N ILE A 168 -1.09 18.50 23.83
CA ILE A 168 -2.31 18.33 24.65
C ILE A 168 -2.35 16.93 25.28
N TYR A 169 -2.18 15.89 24.47
CA TYR A 169 -2.38 14.50 24.91
C TYR A 169 -1.08 13.75 25.22
N LYS A 170 0.08 14.34 24.89
CA LYS A 170 1.42 13.74 25.09
C LYS A 170 1.50 12.34 24.43
N ASP A 171 2.10 11.37 25.12
CA ASP A 171 2.19 9.98 24.67
C ASP A 171 0.82 9.28 24.79
N ASN A 172 -0.04 9.53 23.80
CA ASN A 172 -1.36 8.93 23.74
C ASN A 172 -1.78 8.73 22.27
N TYR A 173 -2.45 7.60 21.97
CA TYR A 173 -2.97 7.27 20.63
C TYR A 173 -3.87 8.36 20.04
N LYS A 174 -4.55 9.14 20.88
CA LYS A 174 -5.41 10.27 20.48
C LYS A 174 -4.65 11.28 19.63
N THR A 175 -3.35 11.44 19.87
CA THR A 175 -2.46 12.34 19.09
C THR A 175 -2.51 12.04 17.58
N ILE A 176 -2.37 10.77 17.19
CA ILE A 176 -2.41 10.37 15.77
C ILE A 176 -3.85 10.33 15.24
N VAL A 177 -4.75 9.75 16.03
CA VAL A 177 -6.12 9.47 15.58
C VAL A 177 -6.89 10.76 15.36
N LEU A 178 -6.81 11.72 16.29
CA LEU A 178 -7.42 13.04 16.13
C LEU A 178 -6.75 13.87 15.02
N ALA A 179 -5.42 13.79 14.90
CA ALA A 179 -4.72 14.46 13.81
C ALA A 179 -5.21 13.96 12.44
N THR A 180 -5.39 12.65 12.30
CA THR A 180 -5.95 12.05 11.08
C THR A 180 -7.40 12.47 10.85
N LEU A 181 -8.23 12.47 11.89
CA LEU A 181 -9.63 12.89 11.81
C LEU A 181 -9.74 14.36 11.37
N PHE A 182 -9.07 15.27 12.05
CA PHE A 182 -9.18 16.71 11.77
C PHE A 182 -8.57 17.10 10.42
N SER A 183 -7.45 16.51 10.03
CA SER A 183 -6.87 16.75 8.70
C SER A 183 -7.80 16.28 7.58
N THR A 184 -8.40 15.08 7.73
CA THR A 184 -9.37 14.53 6.78
C THR A 184 -10.65 15.38 6.77
N MET A 185 -11.16 15.80 7.92
CA MET A 185 -12.35 16.63 8.04
C MET A 185 -12.19 17.96 7.30
N ILE A 186 -11.11 18.70 7.59
CA ILE A 186 -10.85 20.01 6.97
C ILE A 186 -10.71 19.87 5.46
N THR A 187 -9.90 18.93 4.99
CA THR A 187 -9.68 18.74 3.56
C THR A 187 -10.94 18.28 2.84
N THR A 188 -11.78 17.48 3.49
CA THR A 188 -13.09 17.07 2.96
C THR A 188 -14.03 18.27 2.84
N ILE A 189 -14.19 19.06 3.88
CA ILE A 189 -15.07 20.24 3.87
C ILE A 189 -14.62 21.20 2.76
N LEU A 190 -13.33 21.52 2.69
CA LEU A 190 -12.79 22.41 1.65
C LEU A 190 -13.01 21.85 0.24
N SER A 191 -12.79 20.57 0.02
CA SER A 191 -12.97 19.94 -1.30
C SER A 191 -14.44 19.91 -1.72
N VAL A 192 -15.38 19.66 -0.79
CA VAL A 192 -16.82 19.72 -1.05
C VAL A 192 -17.28 21.13 -1.38
N ILE A 193 -16.79 22.14 -0.66
CA ILE A 193 -17.11 23.55 -0.92
C ILE A 193 -16.62 23.98 -2.31
N ILE A 194 -15.40 23.58 -2.70
CA ILE A 194 -14.85 23.92 -4.02
C ILE A 194 -15.64 23.23 -5.14
N GLU A 195 -16.01 21.97 -4.96
CA GLU A 195 -16.77 21.18 -5.94
C GLU A 195 -18.30 21.18 -5.67
N LYS A 196 -18.82 22.23 -5.03
CA LYS A 196 -20.24 22.36 -4.63
C LYS A 196 -21.24 22.08 -5.76
N LYS A 197 -20.86 22.31 -7.04
CA LYS A 197 -21.72 22.05 -8.20
C LYS A 197 -22.09 20.56 -8.30
N ILE A 198 -21.14 19.66 -8.12
CA ILE A 198 -21.40 18.21 -8.17
C ILE A 198 -22.05 17.72 -6.87
N TRP A 199 -21.67 18.28 -5.72
CA TRP A 199 -22.26 17.96 -4.42
C TRP A 199 -23.68 18.55 -4.22
N SER A 200 -24.21 19.31 -5.19
CA SER A 200 -25.62 19.75 -5.17
C SER A 200 -26.60 18.62 -5.49
N PHE A 201 -26.13 17.46 -5.97
CA PHE A 201 -26.92 16.28 -6.32
C PHE A 201 -28.03 16.51 -7.35
N LYS A 202 -27.93 17.57 -8.15
CA LYS A 202 -28.92 17.96 -9.18
C LYS A 202 -28.78 17.13 -10.45
N GLY A 203 -29.82 17.18 -11.28
CA GLY A 203 -29.91 16.49 -12.56
C GLY A 203 -30.60 15.13 -12.47
N GLU A 204 -30.74 14.47 -13.62
CA GLU A 204 -31.29 13.11 -13.76
C GLU A 204 -30.20 12.22 -14.33
N SER A 205 -29.81 11.22 -13.57
CA SER A 205 -28.77 10.26 -13.99
C SER A 205 -29.37 9.17 -14.88
N ASN A 206 -28.66 8.83 -15.93
CA ASN A 206 -28.98 7.70 -16.79
C ASN A 206 -28.76 6.34 -16.10
N PHE A 207 -28.02 6.32 -14.98
CA PHE A 207 -27.65 5.11 -14.26
C PHE A 207 -28.43 4.98 -12.96
N THR A 208 -29.10 3.86 -12.80
CA THR A 208 -29.85 3.55 -11.58
C THR A 208 -28.89 3.07 -10.47
N LYS A 209 -29.29 3.27 -9.21
CA LYS A 209 -28.55 2.78 -8.04
C LYS A 209 -28.24 1.28 -8.12
N ARG A 210 -29.20 0.48 -8.63
CA ARG A 210 -29.06 -0.98 -8.75
C ARG A 210 -28.03 -1.38 -9.80
N GLU A 211 -27.97 -0.69 -10.94
CA GLU A 211 -26.97 -0.95 -11.98
C GLU A 211 -25.57 -0.65 -11.49
N LEU A 212 -25.40 0.50 -10.81
CA LEU A 212 -24.12 0.89 -10.21
C LEU A 212 -23.66 -0.15 -9.19
N LEU A 213 -24.57 -0.62 -8.33
CA LEU A 213 -24.24 -1.66 -7.34
C LEU A 213 -23.87 -2.99 -8.00
N LYS A 214 -24.62 -3.43 -9.02
CA LYS A 214 -24.36 -4.68 -9.75
C LYS A 214 -22.97 -4.68 -10.39
N PHE A 215 -22.53 -3.53 -10.91
CA PHE A 215 -21.17 -3.40 -11.46
C PHE A 215 -20.09 -3.38 -10.36
N SER A 216 -20.34 -2.68 -9.26
CA SER A 216 -19.34 -2.36 -8.23
C SER A 216 -19.10 -3.51 -7.25
N LEU A 217 -20.13 -4.28 -6.91
CA LEU A 217 -20.06 -5.32 -5.88
C LEU A 217 -19.02 -6.42 -6.17
N PRO A 218 -18.88 -6.98 -7.39
CA PRO A 218 -17.83 -7.94 -7.68
C PRO A 218 -16.42 -7.38 -7.52
N LEU A 219 -16.23 -6.10 -7.84
CA LEU A 219 -14.94 -5.41 -7.68
C LEU A 219 -14.60 -5.24 -6.20
N SER A 220 -15.58 -4.89 -5.36
CA SER A 220 -15.37 -4.73 -3.92
C SER A 220 -14.93 -6.02 -3.24
N LEU A 221 -15.47 -7.17 -3.65
CA LEU A 221 -15.06 -8.48 -3.13
C LEU A 221 -13.58 -8.78 -3.44
N THR A 222 -13.14 -8.47 -4.66
CA THR A 222 -11.74 -8.64 -5.05
C THR A 222 -10.81 -7.72 -4.24
N MET A 223 -11.22 -6.47 -4.02
CA MET A 223 -10.48 -5.52 -3.19
C MET A 223 -10.42 -5.98 -1.73
N ALA A 224 -11.53 -6.51 -1.19
CA ALA A 224 -11.59 -7.02 0.17
C ALA A 224 -10.62 -8.20 0.40
N LEU A 225 -10.57 -9.16 -0.52
CA LEU A 225 -9.62 -10.28 -0.46
C LEU A 225 -8.16 -9.80 -0.44
N THR A 226 -7.82 -8.86 -1.32
CA THR A 226 -6.48 -8.27 -1.37
C THR A 226 -6.14 -7.56 -0.06
N TRP A 227 -7.12 -6.86 0.49
CA TRP A 227 -6.95 -6.08 1.71
C TRP A 227 -6.80 -6.98 2.96
N ILE A 228 -7.57 -8.08 3.05
CA ILE A 228 -7.43 -9.10 4.11
C ILE A 228 -6.01 -9.65 4.11
N PHE A 229 -5.48 -10.00 2.93
CA PHE A 229 -4.10 -10.46 2.78
C PHE A 229 -3.08 -9.45 3.34
N GLN A 230 -3.25 -8.15 3.04
CA GLN A 230 -2.29 -7.11 3.43
C GLN A 230 -2.42 -6.65 4.88
N SER A 231 -3.49 -7.03 5.58
CA SER A 231 -3.82 -6.43 6.89
C SER A 231 -4.04 -7.43 8.02
N SER A 232 -4.14 -8.72 7.71
CA SER A 232 -4.32 -9.79 8.69
C SER A 232 -3.20 -9.85 9.74
N ASP A 233 -1.98 -9.49 9.35
CA ASP A 233 -0.81 -9.48 10.23
C ASP A 233 -1.08 -8.71 11.53
N LYS A 234 -1.56 -7.48 11.43
CA LYS A 234 -1.78 -6.61 12.61
C LYS A 234 -2.86 -7.13 13.54
N ILE A 235 -3.90 -7.76 12.98
CA ILE A 235 -4.99 -8.34 13.77
C ILE A 235 -4.45 -9.54 14.55
N ILE A 236 -3.70 -10.42 13.89
CA ILE A 236 -3.14 -11.63 14.49
C ILE A 236 -2.10 -11.24 15.54
N ILE A 237 -1.19 -10.29 15.24
CA ILE A 237 -0.25 -9.76 16.23
C ILE A 237 -0.98 -9.22 17.45
N LYS A 238 -2.03 -8.41 17.24
CA LYS A 238 -2.80 -7.85 18.37
C LYS A 238 -3.43 -8.92 19.24
N ILE A 239 -4.01 -9.97 18.64
CA ILE A 239 -4.69 -11.04 19.37
C ILE A 239 -3.71 -11.84 20.24
N PHE A 240 -2.54 -12.19 19.71
CA PHE A 240 -1.60 -13.07 20.39
C PHE A 240 -0.57 -12.33 21.25
N THR A 241 -0.14 -11.12 20.87
CA THR A 241 1.01 -10.45 21.52
C THR A 241 0.72 -9.03 22.00
N GLY A 242 -0.37 -8.42 21.55
CA GLY A 242 -0.83 -7.12 22.05
C GLY A 242 -0.37 -5.91 21.23
N MET A 243 -0.67 -4.71 21.75
CA MET A 243 -0.54 -3.45 21.02
C MET A 243 0.90 -2.99 20.84
N TYR A 244 1.81 -3.33 21.75
CA TYR A 244 3.23 -3.01 21.64
C TYR A 244 3.83 -3.58 20.35
N GLU A 245 3.63 -4.87 20.11
CA GLU A 245 4.11 -5.56 18.91
C GLU A 245 3.45 -5.04 17.63
N VAL A 246 2.17 -4.66 17.67
CA VAL A 246 1.49 -3.99 16.55
C VAL A 246 2.17 -2.66 16.23
N GLY A 247 2.58 -1.91 17.26
CA GLY A 247 3.31 -0.64 17.09
C GLY A 247 4.66 -0.83 16.42
N ILE A 248 5.45 -1.79 16.91
CA ILE A 248 6.75 -2.17 16.34
C ILE A 248 6.61 -2.59 14.87
N TYR A 249 5.66 -3.50 14.58
CA TYR A 249 5.37 -3.94 13.21
C TYR A 249 4.96 -2.79 12.30
N SER A 250 4.06 -1.92 12.80
CA SER A 250 3.53 -0.80 12.01
C SER A 250 4.59 0.26 11.69
N ALA A 251 5.51 0.53 12.63
CA ALA A 251 6.63 1.43 12.42
C ALA A 251 7.62 0.87 11.40
N ALA A 252 8.00 -0.41 11.53
CA ALA A 252 8.84 -1.10 10.56
C ALA A 252 8.21 -1.10 9.17
N PHE A 253 6.91 -1.43 9.06
CA PHE A 253 6.18 -1.45 7.80
C PHE A 253 6.11 -0.07 7.15
N LYS A 254 5.92 1.02 7.92
CA LYS A 254 5.91 2.38 7.39
C LYS A 254 7.23 2.80 6.74
N ILE A 255 8.36 2.38 7.31
CA ILE A 255 9.68 2.63 6.69
C ILE A 255 9.78 1.88 5.37
N ILE A 256 9.43 0.60 5.37
CA ILE A 256 9.49 -0.22 4.15
C ILE A 256 8.52 0.27 3.08
N ALA A 257 7.37 0.82 3.47
CA ALA A 257 6.41 1.41 2.54
C ALA A 257 6.99 2.59 1.72
N LEU A 258 8.11 3.20 2.14
CA LEU A 258 8.81 4.21 1.35
C LEU A 258 9.38 3.64 0.05
N ILE A 259 9.75 2.36 0.02
CA ILE A 259 10.18 1.67 -1.20
C ILE A 259 9.02 1.61 -2.21
N SER A 260 7.79 1.59 -1.73
CA SER A 260 6.58 1.59 -2.57
C SER A 260 6.46 2.83 -3.48
N ILE A 261 7.22 3.89 -3.21
CA ILE A 261 7.34 5.06 -4.10
C ILE A 261 7.93 4.63 -5.44
N ILE A 262 9.08 3.93 -5.36
CA ILE A 262 9.80 3.44 -6.54
C ILE A 262 8.95 2.38 -7.24
N GLN A 263 8.32 1.50 -6.46
CA GLN A 263 7.38 0.50 -6.94
C GLN A 263 6.21 1.14 -7.71
N ASN A 264 5.51 2.11 -7.14
CA ASN A 264 4.36 2.77 -7.78
C ASN A 264 4.76 3.53 -9.06
N GLY A 265 5.91 4.21 -9.01
CA GLY A 265 6.49 4.86 -10.19
C GLY A 265 6.74 3.86 -11.32
N PHE A 266 7.38 2.74 -11.00
CA PHE A 266 7.63 1.67 -11.97
C PHE A 266 6.33 1.06 -12.51
N THR A 267 5.40 0.64 -11.66
CA THR A 267 4.15 -0.01 -12.06
C THR A 267 3.31 0.88 -12.98
N THR A 268 3.23 2.18 -12.63
CA THR A 268 2.47 3.17 -13.44
C THR A 268 3.05 3.35 -14.83
N PHE A 269 4.38 3.34 -14.95
CA PHE A 269 5.08 3.44 -16.23
C PHE A 269 5.05 2.11 -17.01
N TRP A 270 5.30 1.00 -16.30
CA TRP A 270 5.52 -0.29 -16.92
C TRP A 270 4.27 -0.86 -17.60
N ALA A 271 3.11 -0.81 -16.95
CA ALA A 271 1.90 -1.44 -17.46
C ALA A 271 1.51 -0.94 -18.88
N PRO A 272 1.39 0.38 -19.15
CA PRO A 272 1.08 0.86 -20.50
C PRO A 272 2.12 0.47 -21.54
N VAL A 273 3.41 0.56 -21.20
CA VAL A 273 4.52 0.20 -22.11
C VAL A 273 4.46 -1.28 -22.47
N ALA A 274 4.22 -2.14 -21.49
CA ALA A 274 4.15 -3.57 -21.71
C ALA A 274 2.93 -3.97 -22.56
N TYR A 275 1.76 -3.38 -22.30
CA TYR A 275 0.56 -3.61 -23.12
C TYR A 275 0.75 -3.12 -24.57
N GLU A 276 1.31 -1.93 -24.77
CA GLU A 276 1.62 -1.40 -26.11
C GLU A 276 2.60 -2.31 -26.86
N LYS A 277 3.67 -2.73 -26.19
CA LYS A 277 4.70 -3.58 -26.81
C LYS A 277 4.15 -4.94 -27.18
N TYR A 278 3.37 -5.56 -26.28
CA TYR A 278 2.72 -6.84 -26.54
C TYR A 278 1.71 -6.76 -27.70
N SER A 279 0.90 -5.70 -27.77
CA SER A 279 -0.09 -5.53 -28.86
C SER A 279 0.56 -5.36 -30.23
N LYS A 280 1.74 -4.72 -30.29
CA LYS A 280 2.50 -4.53 -31.56
C LYS A 280 3.21 -5.81 -32.01
N ASN A 281 3.79 -6.56 -31.08
CA ASN A 281 4.54 -7.79 -31.38
C ASN A 281 4.41 -8.81 -30.25
N PRO A 282 3.37 -9.67 -30.26
CA PRO A 282 3.15 -10.67 -29.22
C PRO A 282 4.26 -11.73 -29.11
N SER A 283 5.06 -11.92 -30.15
CA SER A 283 6.14 -12.92 -30.18
C SER A 283 7.48 -12.40 -29.62
N GLU A 284 7.60 -11.10 -29.36
CA GLU A 284 8.84 -10.48 -28.87
C GLU A 284 9.01 -10.70 -27.34
N THR A 285 9.37 -11.91 -26.95
CA THR A 285 9.56 -12.27 -25.53
C THR A 285 10.81 -11.64 -24.93
N LEU A 286 11.86 -11.46 -25.75
CA LEU A 286 13.19 -10.99 -25.30
C LEU A 286 13.12 -9.62 -24.59
N PHE A 287 12.24 -8.71 -25.04
CA PHE A 287 12.05 -7.42 -24.39
C PHE A 287 11.62 -7.58 -22.93
N PHE A 288 10.62 -8.43 -22.65
CA PHE A 288 10.10 -8.68 -21.31
C PHE A 288 11.13 -9.40 -20.43
N GLU A 289 11.86 -10.36 -21.00
CA GLU A 289 12.94 -11.09 -20.33
C GLU A 289 14.05 -10.14 -19.87
N LYS A 290 14.42 -9.17 -20.72
CA LYS A 290 15.42 -8.15 -20.36
C LYS A 290 14.94 -7.17 -19.30
N VAL A 291 13.70 -6.70 -19.40
CA VAL A 291 13.12 -5.83 -18.35
C VAL A 291 13.09 -6.57 -17.03
N PHE A 292 12.69 -7.85 -17.02
CA PHE A 292 12.74 -8.67 -15.82
C PHE A 292 14.17 -8.73 -15.21
N GLU A 293 15.21 -8.96 -16.04
CA GLU A 293 16.60 -9.00 -15.55
C GLU A 293 17.04 -7.65 -14.94
N TYR A 294 16.72 -6.53 -15.60
CA TYR A 294 17.13 -5.20 -15.16
C TYR A 294 16.42 -4.78 -13.87
N VAL A 295 15.12 -5.03 -13.81
CA VAL A 295 14.31 -4.74 -12.62
C VAL A 295 14.72 -5.63 -11.44
N SER A 296 14.98 -6.92 -11.70
CA SER A 296 15.47 -7.84 -10.68
C SER A 296 16.80 -7.37 -10.11
N LEU A 297 17.79 -7.04 -10.97
CA LEU A 297 19.07 -6.52 -10.51
C LEU A 297 18.90 -5.27 -9.64
N PHE A 298 18.14 -4.28 -10.11
CA PHE A 298 17.94 -3.03 -9.39
C PHE A 298 17.31 -3.26 -8.00
N PHE A 299 16.22 -4.04 -7.94
CA PHE A 299 15.51 -4.25 -6.67
C PHE A 299 16.26 -5.19 -5.71
N LEU A 300 17.08 -6.12 -6.20
CA LEU A 300 17.94 -6.94 -5.35
C LEU A 300 19.07 -6.11 -4.73
N VAL A 301 19.75 -5.25 -5.51
CA VAL A 301 20.75 -4.30 -5.00
C VAL A 301 20.12 -3.36 -3.98
N LEU A 302 18.99 -2.74 -4.31
CA LEU A 302 18.26 -1.87 -3.39
C LEU A 302 17.90 -2.59 -2.08
N GLY A 303 17.41 -3.83 -2.17
CA GLY A 303 17.04 -4.63 -1.00
C GLY A 303 18.25 -4.99 -0.14
N ALA A 304 19.35 -5.43 -0.74
CA ALA A 304 20.60 -5.74 -0.03
C ALA A 304 21.16 -4.48 0.68
N PHE A 305 21.12 -3.33 -0.01
CA PHE A 305 21.53 -2.05 0.57
C PHE A 305 20.67 -1.66 1.78
N ILE A 306 19.34 -1.83 1.70
CA ILE A 306 18.41 -1.53 2.80
C ILE A 306 18.67 -2.46 3.98
N LEU A 307 18.86 -3.76 3.73
CA LEU A 307 19.19 -4.74 4.77
C LEU A 307 20.51 -4.37 5.47
N MET A 308 21.53 -4.01 4.70
CA MET A 308 22.84 -3.57 5.22
C MET A 308 22.72 -2.29 6.06
N SER A 309 21.84 -1.36 5.62
CA SER A 309 21.63 -0.06 6.26
C SER A 309 20.61 -0.11 7.42
N LYS A 310 20.09 -1.30 7.82
CA LYS A 310 19.01 -1.41 8.80
C LYS A 310 19.25 -0.61 10.09
N ASN A 311 20.49 -0.66 10.60
CA ASN A 311 20.87 0.01 11.84
C ASN A 311 20.84 1.54 11.71
N LEU A 312 21.22 2.07 10.54
CA LEU A 312 21.12 3.51 10.24
C LEU A 312 19.67 3.94 10.05
N ILE A 313 18.87 3.11 9.39
CA ILE A 313 17.47 3.38 9.14
C ILE A 313 16.68 3.39 10.45
N ILE A 314 16.99 2.48 11.38
CA ILE A 314 16.29 2.42 12.66
C ILE A 314 16.62 3.60 13.57
N LEU A 315 17.78 4.24 13.43
CA LEU A 315 18.11 5.47 14.14
C LEU A 315 17.16 6.65 13.80
N LEU A 316 16.46 6.55 12.67
CA LEU A 316 15.42 7.51 12.32
C LEU A 316 14.22 7.39 13.26
N LEU A 317 13.93 6.20 13.79
CA LEU A 317 12.83 5.96 14.74
C LEU A 317 13.24 6.38 16.16
N GLY A 318 12.25 6.44 17.06
CA GLY A 318 12.49 6.64 18.49
C GLY A 318 13.18 5.42 19.10
N GLU A 319 13.94 5.65 20.17
CA GLU A 319 14.71 4.61 20.87
C GLU A 319 13.86 3.41 21.32
N THR A 320 12.60 3.65 21.66
CA THR A 320 11.64 2.60 22.04
C THR A 320 11.26 1.65 20.90
N TYR A 321 11.64 1.97 19.65
CA TYR A 321 11.36 1.16 18.45
C TYR A 321 12.55 0.34 17.96
N VAL A 322 13.59 0.15 18.77
CA VAL A 322 14.78 -0.63 18.39
C VAL A 322 14.42 -2.04 17.91
N GLU A 323 13.40 -2.66 18.48
CA GLU A 323 12.91 -3.98 18.05
C GLU A 323 12.37 -4.00 16.59
N ALA A 324 11.97 -2.85 16.04
CA ALA A 324 11.60 -2.73 14.63
C ALA A 324 12.76 -3.08 13.69
N SER A 325 14.02 -2.98 14.15
CA SER A 325 15.21 -3.42 13.41
C SER A 325 15.22 -4.92 13.12
N LYS A 326 14.55 -5.72 13.96
CA LYS A 326 14.44 -7.16 13.82
C LYS A 326 13.21 -7.57 12.96
N VAL A 327 12.24 -6.68 12.82
CA VAL A 327 11.02 -6.89 12.02
C VAL A 327 11.23 -6.47 10.57
N MET A 328 11.90 -5.33 10.36
CA MET A 328 12.13 -4.71 9.06
C MET A 328 12.77 -5.63 8.01
N PRO A 329 13.79 -6.47 8.33
CA PRO A 329 14.50 -7.25 7.31
C PRO A 329 13.62 -8.14 6.46
N MET A 330 12.65 -8.83 7.06
CA MET A 330 11.74 -9.71 6.33
C MET A 330 10.68 -8.93 5.55
N LEU A 331 10.27 -7.75 6.03
CA LEU A 331 9.30 -6.90 5.34
C LEU A 331 9.86 -6.30 4.03
N VAL A 332 11.18 -6.22 3.87
CA VAL A 332 11.84 -5.72 2.64
C VAL A 332 11.43 -6.55 1.41
N PHE A 333 11.15 -7.85 1.58
CA PHE A 333 10.70 -8.71 0.48
C PHE A 333 9.35 -8.31 -0.10
N ILE A 334 8.49 -7.64 0.66
CA ILE A 334 7.15 -7.24 0.21
C ILE A 334 7.22 -6.35 -1.05
N PRO A 335 7.79 -5.14 -1.01
CA PRO A 335 7.85 -4.28 -2.19
C PRO A 335 8.78 -4.82 -3.28
N ILE A 336 9.85 -5.52 -2.92
CA ILE A 336 10.80 -6.07 -3.88
C ILE A 336 10.15 -7.17 -4.72
N MET A 337 9.61 -8.20 -4.08
CA MET A 337 8.98 -9.32 -4.78
C MET A 337 7.74 -8.90 -5.54
N TYR A 338 6.95 -7.97 -4.97
CA TYR A 338 5.82 -7.39 -5.66
C TYR A 338 6.27 -6.73 -6.98
N THR A 339 7.28 -5.86 -6.93
CA THR A 339 7.72 -5.10 -8.12
C THR A 339 8.35 -5.99 -9.18
N ILE A 340 9.20 -6.94 -8.79
CA ILE A 340 9.75 -7.91 -9.73
C ILE A 340 8.63 -8.72 -10.38
N SER A 341 7.59 -9.11 -9.62
CA SER A 341 6.44 -9.85 -10.16
C SER A 341 5.61 -9.08 -11.17
N GLU A 342 5.59 -7.73 -11.09
CA GLU A 342 4.90 -6.89 -12.08
C GLU A 342 5.49 -7.04 -13.49
N THR A 343 6.79 -7.36 -13.61
CA THR A 343 7.42 -7.60 -14.91
C THR A 343 6.98 -8.90 -15.58
N THR A 344 6.56 -9.88 -14.79
CA THR A 344 6.14 -11.19 -15.28
C THR A 344 4.62 -11.35 -15.38
N MET A 345 3.84 -10.76 -14.46
CA MET A 345 2.42 -11.04 -14.30
C MET A 345 1.50 -10.48 -15.40
N LEU A 346 1.94 -9.46 -16.15
CA LEU A 346 1.11 -8.81 -17.17
C LEU A 346 0.63 -9.77 -18.27
N VAL A 347 1.34 -10.86 -18.46
CA VAL A 347 0.95 -11.96 -19.37
C VAL A 347 -0.42 -12.52 -19.06
N ILE A 348 -0.75 -12.67 -17.78
CA ILE A 348 -2.07 -13.13 -17.34
C ILE A 348 -3.16 -12.17 -17.84
N GLY A 349 -2.88 -10.86 -17.80
CA GLY A 349 -3.73 -9.82 -18.35
C GLY A 349 -3.80 -9.85 -19.88
N PHE A 350 -2.67 -10.01 -20.58
CA PHE A 350 -2.62 -10.12 -22.05
C PHE A 350 -3.49 -11.27 -22.56
N LYS A 351 -3.43 -12.40 -21.88
CA LYS A 351 -4.23 -13.59 -22.21
C LYS A 351 -5.64 -13.59 -21.61
N LYS A 352 -6.04 -12.50 -20.90
CA LYS A 352 -7.37 -12.35 -20.25
C LYS A 352 -7.72 -13.48 -19.29
N GLN A 353 -6.73 -14.15 -18.70
CA GLN A 353 -6.89 -15.31 -17.82
C GLN A 353 -7.00 -14.89 -16.35
N THR A 354 -7.97 -14.01 -16.06
CA THR A 354 -8.16 -13.38 -14.72
C THR A 354 -8.35 -14.35 -13.56
N LYS A 355 -8.77 -15.60 -13.86
CA LYS A 355 -8.88 -16.67 -12.86
C LYS A 355 -7.58 -16.92 -12.09
N TYR A 356 -6.42 -16.74 -12.73
CA TYR A 356 -5.15 -16.95 -12.07
C TYR A 356 -4.87 -15.86 -11.03
N PHE A 357 -5.33 -14.62 -11.24
CA PHE A 357 -5.22 -13.58 -10.21
C PHE A 357 -6.00 -13.98 -8.95
N LEU A 358 -7.20 -14.53 -9.11
CA LEU A 358 -8.00 -14.99 -7.98
C LEU A 358 -7.34 -16.17 -7.25
N ILE A 359 -6.86 -17.18 -7.98
CA ILE A 359 -6.17 -18.34 -7.40
C ILE A 359 -4.94 -17.87 -6.60
N ILE A 360 -4.09 -17.00 -7.19
CA ILE A 360 -2.92 -16.48 -6.52
C ILE A 360 -3.31 -15.73 -5.25
N SER A 361 -4.29 -14.81 -5.32
CA SER A 361 -4.71 -14.01 -4.18
C SER A 361 -5.25 -14.85 -3.03
N ILE A 362 -6.07 -15.86 -3.31
CA ILE A 362 -6.60 -16.75 -2.29
C ILE A 362 -5.48 -17.59 -1.67
N THR A 363 -4.60 -18.17 -2.49
CA THR A 363 -3.51 -19.02 -1.99
C THR A 363 -2.57 -18.25 -1.09
N VAL A 364 -2.13 -17.04 -1.50
CA VAL A 364 -1.21 -16.24 -0.68
C VAL A 364 -1.88 -15.70 0.58
N ALA A 365 -3.17 -15.36 0.52
CA ALA A 365 -3.92 -14.95 1.71
C ALA A 365 -4.00 -16.08 2.74
N LEU A 366 -4.32 -17.30 2.31
CA LEU A 366 -4.35 -18.47 3.18
C LEU A 366 -2.97 -18.77 3.76
N LEU A 367 -1.91 -18.79 2.95
CA LEU A 367 -0.54 -19.03 3.40
C LEU A 367 -0.09 -17.96 4.41
N ASN A 368 -0.44 -16.69 4.20
CA ASN A 368 -0.12 -15.62 5.13
C ASN A 368 -0.85 -15.78 6.47
N ILE A 369 -2.15 -16.09 6.44
CA ILE A 369 -2.93 -16.31 7.66
C ILE A 369 -2.37 -17.53 8.43
N ILE A 370 -2.14 -18.65 7.75
CA ILE A 370 -1.57 -19.87 8.37
C ILE A 370 -0.19 -19.57 8.94
N GLY A 371 0.69 -18.94 8.18
CA GLY A 371 2.04 -18.57 8.63
C GLY A 371 1.99 -17.65 9.85
N ASN A 372 1.09 -16.67 9.86
CA ASN A 372 0.90 -15.79 11.02
C ASN A 372 0.38 -16.55 12.24
N LEU A 373 -0.61 -17.43 12.08
CA LEU A 373 -1.15 -18.21 13.19
C LEU A 373 -0.10 -19.15 13.83
N ILE A 374 0.87 -19.62 13.05
CA ILE A 374 1.96 -20.47 13.54
C ILE A 374 3.09 -19.64 14.16
N LEU A 375 3.52 -18.56 13.49
CA LEU A 375 4.74 -17.86 13.86
C LEU A 375 4.51 -16.71 14.87
N VAL A 376 3.37 -16.03 14.80
CA VAL A 376 3.10 -14.87 15.68
C VAL A 376 3.01 -15.25 17.16
N PRO A 377 2.36 -16.35 17.57
CA PRO A 377 2.31 -16.73 18.98
C PRO A 377 3.70 -16.92 19.61
N VAL A 378 4.69 -17.33 18.82
CA VAL A 378 6.05 -17.61 19.30
C VAL A 378 7.01 -16.43 19.10
N LEU A 379 6.89 -15.71 17.98
CA LEU A 379 7.87 -14.71 17.53
C LEU A 379 7.31 -13.27 17.47
N GLY A 380 6.04 -13.06 17.79
CA GLY A 380 5.42 -11.74 17.77
C GLY A 380 5.47 -11.09 16.36
N ALA A 381 5.76 -9.81 16.33
CA ALA A 381 5.89 -9.04 15.09
C ALA A 381 6.95 -9.59 14.12
N LYS A 382 8.02 -10.22 14.63
CA LYS A 382 9.02 -10.90 13.81
C LYS A 382 8.42 -12.08 13.06
N GLY A 383 7.54 -12.84 13.72
CA GLY A 383 6.82 -13.97 13.11
C GLY A 383 5.93 -13.52 11.96
N ALA A 384 5.18 -12.43 12.14
CA ALA A 384 4.38 -11.84 11.08
C ALA A 384 5.23 -11.35 9.90
N ALA A 385 6.37 -10.72 10.17
CA ALA A 385 7.30 -10.26 9.14
C ALA A 385 7.88 -11.43 8.34
N ILE A 386 8.27 -12.54 9.01
CA ILE A 386 8.77 -13.75 8.36
C ILE A 386 7.68 -14.36 7.49
N SER A 387 6.46 -14.52 8.01
CA SER A 387 5.32 -15.03 7.24
C SER A 387 5.10 -14.19 5.98
N SER A 388 4.93 -12.88 6.13
CA SER A 388 4.65 -11.98 5.01
C SER A 388 5.79 -11.93 4.00
N GLY A 389 7.06 -11.85 4.43
CA GLY A 389 8.22 -11.87 3.53
C GLY A 389 8.30 -13.15 2.71
N CYS A 390 8.14 -14.32 3.34
CA CYS A 390 8.13 -15.62 2.64
C CYS A 390 6.94 -15.74 1.68
N VAL A 391 5.76 -15.30 2.09
CA VAL A 391 4.55 -15.36 1.25
C VAL A 391 4.68 -14.47 0.02
N TYR A 392 5.36 -13.33 0.09
CA TYR A 392 5.61 -12.50 -1.10
C TYR A 392 6.61 -13.14 -2.08
N ILE A 393 7.54 -13.97 -1.61
CA ILE A 393 8.37 -14.80 -2.48
C ILE A 393 7.49 -15.84 -3.22
N VAL A 394 6.57 -16.50 -2.50
CA VAL A 394 5.59 -17.43 -3.12
C VAL A 394 4.67 -16.69 -4.09
N PHE A 395 4.21 -15.49 -3.75
CA PHE A 395 3.40 -14.64 -4.63
C PHE A 395 4.10 -14.35 -5.96
N PHE A 396 5.38 -13.97 -5.92
CA PHE A 396 6.20 -13.81 -7.12
C PHE A 396 6.31 -15.13 -7.92
N ALA A 397 6.62 -16.23 -7.23
CA ALA A 397 6.79 -17.54 -7.88
C ALA A 397 5.50 -17.99 -8.60
N MET A 398 4.34 -17.85 -7.96
CA MET A 398 3.04 -18.20 -8.55
C MET A 398 2.70 -17.31 -9.76
N ARG A 399 2.87 -15.99 -9.64
CA ARG A 399 2.65 -15.04 -10.75
C ARG A 399 3.51 -15.41 -11.96
N THR A 400 4.78 -15.68 -11.73
CA THR A 400 5.73 -16.04 -12.78
C THR A 400 5.42 -17.42 -13.38
N TYR A 401 5.09 -18.40 -12.56
CA TYR A 401 4.71 -19.74 -13.01
C TYR A 401 3.49 -19.73 -13.95
N TYR A 402 2.39 -19.07 -13.54
CA TYR A 402 1.20 -18.99 -14.38
C TYR A 402 1.45 -18.18 -15.65
N SER A 403 2.28 -17.15 -15.61
CA SER A 403 2.68 -16.39 -16.79
C SER A 403 3.46 -17.23 -17.78
N MET A 404 4.45 -18.00 -17.32
CA MET A 404 5.24 -18.91 -18.16
C MET A 404 4.42 -20.06 -18.73
N LYS A 405 3.35 -20.50 -18.02
CA LYS A 405 2.39 -21.48 -18.54
C LYS A 405 1.56 -20.94 -19.71
N LEU A 406 1.33 -19.62 -19.77
CA LEU A 406 0.52 -18.97 -20.80
C LEU A 406 1.33 -18.53 -22.03
N ILE A 407 2.58 -18.17 -21.82
CA ILE A 407 3.53 -17.77 -22.88
C ILE A 407 4.90 -18.33 -22.50
N ASN A 408 5.60 -18.88 -23.50
CA ASN A 408 6.92 -19.49 -23.28
C ASN A 408 8.04 -18.44 -23.13
N PHE A 409 8.06 -17.74 -22.00
CA PHE A 409 9.14 -16.85 -21.62
C PHE A 409 10.34 -17.62 -21.06
N LYS A 410 11.55 -17.18 -21.38
CA LYS A 410 12.80 -17.73 -20.85
C LYS A 410 13.39 -16.80 -19.78
N PHE A 411 12.62 -16.50 -18.74
CA PHE A 411 13.14 -15.72 -17.61
C PHE A 411 14.33 -16.42 -16.96
N LYS A 412 15.39 -15.69 -16.63
CA LYS A 412 16.60 -16.21 -15.97
C LYS A 412 16.37 -16.40 -14.47
N LEU A 413 15.38 -17.19 -14.11
CA LEU A 413 14.95 -17.43 -12.73
C LEU A 413 16.05 -18.00 -11.84
N LYS A 414 16.97 -18.82 -12.39
CA LYS A 414 18.08 -19.41 -11.60
C LYS A 414 18.94 -18.35 -10.93
N LYS A 415 19.26 -17.25 -11.62
CA LYS A 415 20.01 -16.12 -11.06
C LYS A 415 19.26 -15.46 -9.91
N LEU A 416 17.98 -15.20 -10.11
CA LEU A 416 17.14 -14.56 -9.11
C LEU A 416 17.00 -15.45 -7.86
N TYR A 417 16.63 -16.72 -8.02
CA TYR A 417 16.46 -17.63 -6.88
C TYR A 417 17.74 -17.86 -6.10
N LEU A 418 18.90 -17.94 -6.77
CA LEU A 418 20.18 -18.03 -6.10
C LEU A 418 20.38 -16.85 -5.15
N ILE A 419 20.22 -15.62 -5.65
CA ILE A 419 20.37 -14.42 -4.81
C ILE A 419 19.28 -14.35 -3.73
N LEU A 420 18.04 -14.73 -4.04
CA LEU A 420 16.95 -14.72 -3.05
C LEU A 420 17.23 -15.65 -1.87
N VAL A 421 17.85 -16.81 -2.09
CA VAL A 421 18.23 -17.71 -0.98
C VAL A 421 19.22 -17.02 -0.05
N PHE A 422 20.31 -16.43 -0.59
CA PHE A 422 21.28 -15.73 0.23
C PHE A 422 20.68 -14.48 0.92
N MET A 423 19.85 -13.73 0.20
CA MET A 423 19.16 -12.57 0.75
C MET A 423 18.18 -12.96 1.87
N LEU A 424 17.47 -14.09 1.73
CA LEU A 424 16.58 -14.64 2.75
C LEU A 424 17.35 -15.08 4.00
N LEU A 425 18.45 -15.84 3.82
CA LEU A 425 19.31 -16.25 4.92
C LEU A 425 19.89 -15.05 5.66
N TYR A 426 20.32 -14.02 4.92
CA TYR A 426 20.80 -12.77 5.50
C TYR A 426 19.69 -12.02 6.26
N ALA A 427 18.51 -11.90 5.70
CA ALA A 427 17.37 -11.25 6.37
C ALA A 427 16.93 -12.01 7.63
N LEU A 428 16.93 -13.35 7.60
CA LEU A 428 16.69 -14.18 8.79
C LEU A 428 17.77 -13.95 9.85
N TYR A 429 19.05 -13.96 9.47
CA TYR A 429 20.13 -13.61 10.37
C TYR A 429 19.88 -12.25 11.04
N LEU A 430 19.56 -11.22 10.26
CA LEU A 430 19.28 -9.87 10.77
C LEU A 430 18.03 -9.78 11.65
N THR A 431 17.09 -10.71 11.51
CA THR A 431 15.88 -10.78 12.35
C THR A 431 16.18 -11.32 13.74
N PHE A 432 17.11 -12.25 13.86
CA PHE A 432 17.44 -12.88 15.13
C PHE A 432 18.68 -12.30 15.81
N TYR A 433 19.64 -11.82 15.03
CA TYR A 433 20.90 -11.31 15.53
C TYR A 433 21.09 -9.83 15.22
N ASN A 434 21.74 -9.10 16.11
CA ASN A 434 22.01 -7.67 15.94
C ASN A 434 23.48 -7.35 16.19
N ASN A 435 24.37 -7.80 15.29
CA ASN A 435 25.77 -7.44 15.30
C ASN A 435 26.06 -6.48 14.14
N PHE A 436 26.50 -5.26 14.46
CA PHE A 436 26.75 -4.21 13.47
C PHE A 436 27.81 -4.62 12.43
N LEU A 437 28.92 -5.19 12.87
CA LEU A 437 30.00 -5.60 11.96
C LEU A 437 29.54 -6.67 10.97
N TYR A 438 28.91 -7.74 11.47
CA TYR A 438 28.39 -8.82 10.61
C TYR A 438 27.24 -8.34 9.71
N THR A 439 26.45 -7.37 10.15
CA THR A 439 25.42 -6.73 9.29
C THR A 439 26.06 -6.12 8.05
N ILE A 440 27.16 -5.36 8.22
CA ILE A 440 27.84 -4.71 7.09
C ILE A 440 28.58 -5.74 6.23
N VAL A 441 29.35 -6.64 6.86
CA VAL A 441 30.16 -7.64 6.13
C VAL A 441 29.27 -8.53 5.27
N PHE A 442 28.21 -9.11 5.82
CA PHE A 442 27.29 -9.96 5.03
C PHE A 442 26.53 -9.17 3.97
N GLY A 443 26.21 -7.91 4.24
CA GLY A 443 25.61 -7.02 3.25
C GLY A 443 26.53 -6.77 2.05
N ILE A 444 27.82 -6.47 2.30
CA ILE A 444 28.82 -6.29 1.24
C ILE A 444 29.02 -7.59 0.46
N ILE A 445 29.12 -8.73 1.14
CA ILE A 445 29.24 -10.04 0.48
C ILE A 445 28.03 -10.29 -0.44
N LEU A 446 26.83 -10.01 0.02
CA LEU A 446 25.61 -10.16 -0.79
C LEU A 446 25.61 -9.23 -2.01
N GLU A 447 26.01 -7.95 -1.85
CA GLU A 447 26.14 -7.02 -2.96
C GLU A 447 27.16 -7.51 -4.00
N ILE A 448 28.33 -7.93 -3.56
CA ILE A 448 29.36 -8.50 -4.45
C ILE A 448 28.79 -9.72 -5.19
N LEU A 449 28.08 -10.61 -4.49
CA LEU A 449 27.47 -11.78 -5.10
C LEU A 449 26.43 -11.40 -6.17
N ILE A 450 25.58 -10.39 -5.90
CA ILE A 450 24.63 -9.86 -6.88
C ILE A 450 25.38 -9.36 -8.12
N PHE A 451 26.44 -8.56 -7.95
CA PHE A 451 27.22 -8.03 -9.07
C PHE A 451 27.89 -9.14 -9.88
N ILE A 452 28.43 -10.17 -9.25
CA ILE A 452 29.03 -11.33 -9.94
C ILE A 452 27.96 -12.09 -10.76
N VAL A 453 26.84 -12.44 -10.15
CA VAL A 453 25.78 -13.24 -10.80
C VAL A 453 25.13 -12.47 -11.96
N TYR A 454 25.01 -11.14 -11.84
CA TYR A 454 24.42 -10.27 -12.86
C TYR A 454 25.45 -9.56 -13.75
N LEU A 455 26.76 -9.94 -13.69
CA LEU A 455 27.84 -9.29 -14.43
C LEU A 455 27.57 -9.22 -15.94
N SER A 456 27.00 -10.28 -16.52
CA SER A 456 26.62 -10.30 -17.95
C SER A 456 25.52 -9.28 -18.27
N THR A 457 24.56 -9.10 -17.37
CA THR A 457 23.46 -8.12 -17.50
C THR A 457 24.00 -6.70 -17.38
N ILE A 458 24.90 -6.45 -16.44
CA ILE A 458 25.56 -5.15 -16.22
C ILE A 458 26.40 -4.75 -17.44
N LYS A 459 27.22 -5.68 -17.97
CA LYS A 459 28.00 -5.44 -19.19
C LYS A 459 27.10 -5.08 -20.38
N GLU A 460 25.98 -5.79 -20.57
CA GLU A 460 25.02 -5.49 -21.63
C GLU A 460 24.41 -4.08 -21.48
N MET A 461 24.03 -3.69 -20.26
CA MET A 461 23.51 -2.34 -19.97
C MET A 461 24.56 -1.27 -20.32
N TYR A 462 25.80 -1.48 -19.90
CA TYR A 462 26.91 -0.56 -20.16
C TYR A 462 27.16 -0.36 -21.66
N PHE A 463 27.27 -1.46 -22.44
CA PHE A 463 27.46 -1.37 -23.89
C PHE A 463 26.29 -0.68 -24.61
N LYS A 464 25.06 -0.95 -24.21
CA LYS A 464 23.87 -0.25 -24.76
C LYS A 464 23.86 1.25 -24.46
N PHE A 465 24.36 1.65 -23.29
CA PHE A 465 24.43 3.04 -22.88
C PHE A 465 25.50 3.81 -23.66
N ILE A 466 26.68 3.22 -23.90
CA ILE A 466 27.77 3.81 -24.70
C ILE A 466 27.31 3.95 -26.16
N LYS A 467 26.78 2.88 -26.77
CA LYS A 467 26.34 2.89 -28.19
C LYS A 467 25.22 3.92 -28.48
N LYS A 468 24.48 4.34 -27.43
CA LYS A 468 23.45 5.39 -27.54
C LYS A 468 24.01 6.81 -27.39
N ARG A 469 25.26 6.97 -26.95
CA ARG A 469 25.99 8.26 -26.90
C ARG A 469 26.80 8.55 -28.14
N GLU A 470 27.01 7.55 -28.99
CA GLU A 470 27.76 7.68 -30.26
C GLU A 470 26.85 7.96 -31.48
N ILE A 471 25.51 8.09 -31.27
CA ILE A 471 24.49 8.51 -32.23
C ILE A 471 23.85 9.82 -31.72
#